data_47372dd4e6e54229f602493208475981
#
_entry.id   47372dd4e6e54229f602493208475981
#
_cell.length_a   1.000
_cell.length_b   1.000
_cell.length_c   1.000
_cell.angle_alpha   90.00
_cell.angle_beta   90.00
_cell.angle_gamma   90.00
#
_symmetry.space_group_name_H-M   'P 1'
#
loop_
_entity.id
_entity.type
_entity.pdbx_description
1 polymer ?
#
loop_
_entity_poly.entity_id
_entity_poly.type
_entity_poly.pdbx_seq_one_letter_code
_entity_poly.pdbx_strand_id
1 'polypeptide(L)'
;MMRSFPAIICLSIFVIASCDLRSETAKRSMERFTSGPTPQLSPAPTESPVDPSDVANVDTSVEGDPIYIDGPDLKRTVNCTKFNSVKINGNKNKVTISGICKQIMINGDGNRVIADAAMEYVFNGTENVLKYSRFVNGKRPVITENRGGNEIEKAAKAKR
;
A
#
# COMPACT_ATOMS: atom_id res chain seq x y z
N MET A 1 13.06 74.09 4.09
CA MET A 1 11.94 74.30 5.03
C MET A 1 11.65 73.00 5.70
N MET A 2 12.21 72.81 6.89
CA MET A 2 12.02 71.61 7.73
C MET A 2 10.75 71.81 8.54
N ARG A 3 9.84 70.82 8.51
CA ARG A 3 8.72 70.68 9.44
C ARG A 3 8.89 69.40 10.28
N SER A 4 9.25 69.72 11.53
CA SER A 4 9.32 68.71 12.62
C SER A 4 7.93 68.37 13.06
N PHE A 5 7.66 67.01 13.20
CA PHE A 5 6.48 66.47 13.90
C PHE A 5 6.90 65.77 15.20
N PRO A 6 6.26 66.07 16.30
CA PRO A 6 6.58 65.46 17.58
C PRO A 6 5.98 64.06 17.68
N ALA A 7 6.77 63.13 18.19
CA ALA A 7 6.38 61.77 18.54
C ALA A 7 5.51 61.80 19.80
N ILE A 8 4.29 61.27 19.70
CA ILE A 8 3.43 60.99 20.84
C ILE A 8 3.65 59.51 21.20
N ILE A 9 4.31 59.28 22.33
CA ILE A 9 4.49 57.94 22.92
C ILE A 9 3.23 57.66 23.73
N CYS A 10 2.35 56.82 23.22
CA CYS A 10 1.28 56.21 23.98
C CYS A 10 1.77 54.91 24.66
N LEU A 11 2.06 55.03 25.94
CA LEU A 11 2.41 53.92 26.84
C LEU A 11 1.11 53.16 27.19
N SER A 12 0.75 52.15 26.45
CA SER A 12 -0.37 51.28 26.78
C SER A 12 0.08 50.17 27.74
N ILE A 13 -0.31 50.32 28.99
CA ILE A 13 -0.15 49.27 30.01
C ILE A 13 -1.15 48.15 29.70
N PHE A 14 -0.67 47.03 29.17
CA PHE A 14 -1.46 45.81 29.06
C PHE A 14 -1.47 45.10 30.40
N VAL A 15 -2.57 45.21 31.10
CA VAL A 15 -2.90 44.33 32.23
C VAL A 15 -3.31 42.99 31.67
N ILE A 16 -2.43 42.00 31.80
CA ILE A 16 -2.74 40.63 31.42
C ILE A 16 -3.58 40.04 32.59
N ALA A 17 -4.89 40.13 32.48
CA ALA A 17 -5.79 39.34 33.30
C ALA A 17 -5.69 37.89 32.81
N SER A 18 -5.03 37.04 33.57
CA SER A 18 -5.02 35.59 33.39
C SER A 18 -6.42 35.06 33.66
N CYS A 19 -7.26 34.97 32.65
CA CYS A 19 -8.50 34.21 32.74
C CYS A 19 -8.15 32.73 32.67
N ASP A 20 -8.14 32.09 33.83
CA ASP A 20 -8.11 30.61 33.95
C ASP A 20 -9.47 30.06 33.50
N LEU A 21 -9.68 30.00 32.19
CA LEU A 21 -10.85 29.40 31.56
C LEU A 21 -10.67 27.87 31.42
N ARG A 22 -10.28 27.21 32.48
CA ARG A 22 -10.49 25.76 32.61
C ARG A 22 -11.95 25.52 32.94
N SER A 23 -12.75 25.42 31.87
CA SER A 23 -14.17 25.14 32.06
C SER A 23 -14.35 23.78 32.76
N GLU A 24 -15.22 23.73 33.76
CA GLU A 24 -15.65 22.50 34.44
C GLU A 24 -16.10 21.41 33.47
N THR A 25 -16.52 21.80 32.27
CA THR A 25 -16.87 20.91 31.15
C THR A 25 -15.68 20.10 30.62
N ALA A 26 -14.46 20.68 30.59
CA ALA A 26 -13.26 19.99 30.17
C ALA A 26 -12.81 18.95 31.21
N LYS A 27 -12.97 19.22 32.49
CA LYS A 27 -12.68 18.25 33.55
C LYS A 27 -13.63 17.06 33.53
N ARG A 28 -14.93 17.27 33.33
CA ARG A 28 -15.92 16.18 33.18
C ARG A 28 -15.72 15.34 31.92
N SER A 29 -15.17 15.92 30.89
CA SER A 29 -14.86 15.17 29.64
C SER A 29 -13.66 14.24 29.85
N MET A 30 -12.64 14.66 30.62
CA MET A 30 -11.50 13.80 30.94
C MET A 30 -11.85 12.63 31.85
N GLU A 31 -12.71 12.86 32.86
CA GLU A 31 -13.14 11.80 33.81
C GLU A 31 -13.97 10.72 33.07
N ARG A 32 -14.69 11.05 32.04
CA ARG A 32 -15.42 10.07 31.22
C ARG A 32 -14.53 9.15 30.38
N PHE A 33 -13.32 9.59 30.04
CA PHE A 33 -12.35 8.77 29.31
C PHE A 33 -11.56 7.80 30.19
N THR A 34 -11.49 8.06 31.52
CA THR A 34 -10.74 7.20 32.46
C THR A 34 -11.57 6.10 33.10
N SER A 35 -12.90 6.15 32.99
CA SER A 35 -13.82 5.18 33.59
C SER A 35 -14.59 4.32 32.60
N GLY A 36 -14.25 4.39 31.30
CA GLY A 36 -14.78 3.47 30.28
C GLY A 36 -14.12 2.10 30.39
N PRO A 37 -14.84 1.01 30.07
CA PRO A 37 -14.20 -0.29 29.96
C PRO A 37 -13.05 -0.17 28.98
N THR A 38 -11.87 -0.63 29.39
CA THR A 38 -10.68 -0.70 28.53
C THR A 38 -11.09 -1.33 27.20
N PRO A 39 -10.83 -0.70 26.04
CA PRO A 39 -11.14 -1.32 24.76
C PRO A 39 -10.39 -2.64 24.73
N GLN A 40 -11.12 -3.74 24.83
CA GLN A 40 -10.55 -5.06 24.65
C GLN A 40 -10.12 -5.11 23.18
N LEU A 41 -8.80 -5.02 22.96
CA LEU A 41 -8.22 -5.23 21.64
C LEU A 41 -8.70 -6.59 21.16
N SER A 42 -9.66 -6.58 20.23
CA SER A 42 -10.05 -7.79 19.55
C SER A 42 -8.77 -8.38 18.96
N PRO A 43 -8.45 -9.66 19.22
CA PRO A 43 -7.26 -10.26 18.64
C PRO A 43 -7.31 -10.01 17.13
N ALA A 44 -6.21 -9.48 16.60
CA ALA A 44 -6.07 -9.30 15.15
C ALA A 44 -6.43 -10.63 14.49
N PRO A 45 -7.18 -10.64 13.38
CA PRO A 45 -7.53 -11.87 12.70
C PRO A 45 -6.24 -12.65 12.43
N THR A 46 -6.11 -13.81 13.09
CA THR A 46 -4.98 -14.70 12.89
C THR A 46 -5.08 -15.20 11.46
N GLU A 47 -4.20 -14.71 10.59
CA GLU A 47 -4.13 -15.20 9.22
C GLU A 47 -3.91 -16.72 9.25
N SER A 48 -4.72 -17.44 8.49
CA SER A 48 -4.57 -18.89 8.37
C SER A 48 -3.15 -19.24 7.92
N PRO A 49 -2.52 -20.27 8.50
CA PRO A 49 -1.18 -20.70 8.10
C PRO A 49 -1.11 -20.96 6.58
N VAL A 50 0.01 -20.57 5.98
CA VAL A 50 0.27 -20.84 4.56
C VAL A 50 0.56 -22.33 4.38
N ASP A 51 -0.13 -22.98 3.44
CA ASP A 51 0.15 -24.38 3.09
C ASP A 51 1.58 -24.48 2.51
N PRO A 52 2.45 -25.34 3.07
CA PRO A 52 3.84 -25.49 2.59
C PRO A 52 3.94 -25.80 1.08
N SER A 53 2.94 -26.44 0.52
CA SER A 53 2.89 -26.76 -0.91
C SER A 53 2.57 -25.55 -1.81
N ASP A 54 2.13 -24.44 -1.20
CA ASP A 54 1.90 -23.17 -1.88
C ASP A 54 3.10 -22.23 -1.74
N VAL A 55 4.22 -22.71 -1.20
CA VAL A 55 5.43 -21.91 -1.00
C VAL A 55 6.41 -22.14 -2.15
N ALA A 56 6.90 -21.05 -2.70
CA ALA A 56 8.00 -21.01 -3.65
C ALA A 56 9.20 -20.34 -2.99
N ASN A 57 10.31 -21.08 -2.83
CA ASN A 57 11.51 -20.54 -2.20
C ASN A 57 12.48 -19.97 -3.23
N VAL A 58 13.03 -18.81 -2.94
CA VAL A 58 14.02 -18.12 -3.77
C VAL A 58 15.02 -17.37 -2.88
N ASP A 59 16.26 -17.28 -3.35
CA ASP A 59 17.24 -16.34 -2.79
C ASP A 59 16.87 -14.92 -3.26
N THR A 60 16.54 -14.06 -2.31
CA THR A 60 16.16 -12.67 -2.57
C THR A 60 17.33 -11.69 -2.52
N SER A 61 18.53 -12.16 -2.29
CA SER A 61 19.75 -11.33 -2.23
C SER A 61 20.26 -10.90 -3.61
N VAL A 62 19.91 -11.65 -4.66
CA VAL A 62 20.34 -11.39 -6.04
C VAL A 62 19.16 -11.03 -6.89
N GLU A 63 19.08 -9.78 -7.32
CA GLU A 63 18.03 -9.28 -8.21
C GLU A 63 18.51 -9.34 -9.68
N GLY A 64 17.62 -9.77 -10.55
CA GLY A 64 17.85 -9.71 -12.01
C GLY A 64 17.36 -8.40 -12.61
N ASP A 65 17.72 -8.17 -13.86
CA ASP A 65 17.31 -6.99 -14.61
C ASP A 65 15.77 -6.89 -14.71
N PRO A 66 15.22 -5.68 -14.70
CA PRO A 66 13.79 -5.50 -14.88
C PRO A 66 13.32 -5.91 -16.27
N ILE A 67 12.15 -6.55 -16.32
CA ILE A 67 11.50 -6.98 -17.57
C ILE A 67 10.38 -5.99 -17.88
N TYR A 68 10.38 -5.44 -19.09
CA TYR A 68 9.37 -4.48 -19.56
C TYR A 68 8.47 -5.11 -20.60
N ILE A 69 7.17 -4.85 -20.50
CA ILE A 69 6.14 -5.21 -21.47
C ILE A 69 5.41 -3.91 -21.81
N ASP A 70 5.82 -3.30 -22.93
CA ASP A 70 5.37 -1.97 -23.32
C ASP A 70 4.45 -2.05 -24.54
N GLY A 71 3.26 -1.48 -24.42
CA GLY A 71 2.23 -1.40 -25.45
C GLY A 71 0.90 -2.03 -25.05
N PRO A 72 -0.18 -1.72 -25.78
CA PRO A 72 -1.50 -2.27 -25.54
C PRO A 72 -1.73 -3.61 -26.29
N ASP A 73 -2.75 -4.35 -25.83
CA ASP A 73 -3.29 -5.56 -26.48
C ASP A 73 -2.26 -6.67 -26.74
N LEU A 74 -1.17 -6.70 -26.00
CA LEU A 74 -0.11 -7.69 -26.15
C LEU A 74 -0.47 -9.03 -25.49
N LYS A 75 -0.03 -10.12 -26.11
CA LYS A 75 0.01 -11.44 -25.48
C LYS A 75 1.47 -11.85 -25.28
N ARG A 76 1.91 -11.96 -24.04
CA ARG A 76 3.30 -12.21 -23.68
C ARG A 76 3.43 -13.29 -22.61
N THR A 77 4.51 -14.07 -22.72
CA THR A 77 4.97 -14.96 -21.65
C THR A 77 6.39 -14.54 -21.29
N VAL A 78 6.63 -14.36 -20.00
CA VAL A 78 7.93 -13.97 -19.44
C VAL A 78 8.29 -14.89 -18.28
N ASN A 79 9.59 -14.96 -17.96
CA ASN A 79 10.09 -15.81 -16.88
C ASN A 79 11.02 -15.03 -15.94
N CYS A 80 10.69 -14.98 -14.67
CA CYS A 80 11.54 -14.43 -13.61
C CYS A 80 12.57 -15.48 -13.18
N THR A 81 13.75 -15.48 -13.81
CA THR A 81 14.82 -16.45 -13.53
C THR A 81 15.76 -16.02 -12.40
N LYS A 82 15.80 -14.72 -12.09
CA LYS A 82 16.71 -14.11 -11.12
C LYS A 82 16.01 -13.11 -10.22
N PHE A 83 14.83 -13.46 -9.70
CA PHE A 83 14.07 -12.54 -8.86
C PHE A 83 13.86 -11.14 -9.49
N ASN A 84 13.49 -11.14 -10.77
CA ASN A 84 13.31 -9.94 -11.57
C ASN A 84 12.08 -9.14 -11.14
N SER A 85 12.10 -7.83 -11.39
CA SER A 85 10.88 -7.00 -11.41
C SER A 85 10.27 -6.99 -12.81
N VAL A 86 8.94 -7.09 -12.91
CA VAL A 86 8.20 -7.03 -14.19
C VAL A 86 7.34 -5.77 -14.19
N LYS A 87 7.42 -4.99 -15.27
CA LYS A 87 6.60 -3.80 -15.49
C LYS A 87 5.77 -3.97 -16.75
N ILE A 88 4.46 -3.91 -16.61
CA ILE A 88 3.49 -4.00 -17.71
C ILE A 88 2.95 -2.59 -17.94
N ASN A 89 3.29 -1.99 -19.08
CA ASN A 89 2.89 -0.64 -19.45
C ASN A 89 1.95 -0.70 -20.66
N GLY A 90 0.66 -0.45 -20.42
CA GLY A 90 -0.37 -0.46 -21.46
C GLY A 90 -1.64 -1.17 -21.03
N ASN A 91 -2.62 -1.14 -21.91
CA ASN A 91 -3.97 -1.62 -21.60
C ASN A 91 -4.25 -2.97 -22.28
N LYS A 92 -5.16 -3.74 -21.68
CA LYS A 92 -5.71 -4.99 -22.24
C LYS A 92 -4.68 -6.06 -22.58
N ASN A 93 -3.52 -6.03 -21.94
CA ASN A 93 -2.50 -7.05 -22.14
C ASN A 93 -2.91 -8.38 -21.50
N LYS A 94 -2.48 -9.48 -22.09
CA LYS A 94 -2.59 -10.84 -21.54
C LYS A 94 -1.19 -11.37 -21.28
N VAL A 95 -0.80 -11.42 -20.00
CA VAL A 95 0.57 -11.74 -19.63
C VAL A 95 0.59 -12.99 -18.76
N THR A 96 1.44 -13.94 -19.12
CA THR A 96 1.74 -15.11 -18.28
C THR A 96 3.17 -14.97 -17.76
N ILE A 97 3.33 -15.03 -16.45
CA ILE A 97 4.61 -14.85 -15.77
C ILE A 97 4.93 -16.11 -14.99
N SER A 98 6.01 -16.78 -15.35
CA SER A 98 6.53 -17.95 -14.66
C SER A 98 7.73 -17.60 -13.77
N GLY A 99 8.01 -18.47 -12.82
CA GLY A 99 9.07 -18.25 -11.84
C GLY A 99 8.69 -17.29 -10.71
N ILE A 100 9.68 -16.89 -9.92
CA ILE A 100 9.47 -16.07 -8.73
C ILE A 100 9.99 -14.66 -8.99
N CYS A 101 9.08 -13.69 -9.00
CA CYS A 101 9.41 -12.29 -9.24
C CYS A 101 9.53 -11.52 -7.92
N LYS A 102 10.33 -10.47 -7.92
CA LYS A 102 10.41 -9.50 -6.84
C LYS A 102 9.11 -8.69 -6.77
N GLN A 103 8.76 -8.07 -7.89
CA GLN A 103 7.62 -7.18 -8.01
C GLN A 103 6.99 -7.33 -9.39
N ILE A 104 5.68 -7.27 -9.46
CA ILE A 104 4.92 -7.14 -10.70
C ILE A 104 4.12 -5.85 -10.62
N MET A 105 4.46 -4.88 -11.47
CA MET A 105 3.79 -3.59 -11.56
C MET A 105 2.93 -3.54 -12.83
N ILE A 106 1.67 -3.18 -12.69
CA ILE A 106 0.69 -3.12 -13.78
C ILE A 106 0.25 -1.67 -13.95
N ASN A 107 0.72 -1.02 -15.01
CA ASN A 107 0.40 0.35 -15.38
C ASN A 107 -0.55 0.34 -16.59
N GLY A 108 -1.83 0.61 -16.33
CA GLY A 108 -2.89 0.61 -17.33
C GLY A 108 -4.09 -0.23 -16.94
N ASP A 109 -5.10 -0.26 -17.78
CA ASP A 109 -6.40 -0.79 -17.48
C ASP A 109 -6.71 -2.09 -18.26
N GLY A 110 -7.54 -2.94 -17.65
CA GLY A 110 -8.06 -4.14 -18.29
C GLY A 110 -7.03 -5.23 -18.59
N ASN A 111 -5.87 -5.23 -17.92
CA ASN A 111 -4.85 -6.25 -18.13
C ASN A 111 -5.23 -7.56 -17.42
N ARG A 112 -4.89 -8.69 -18.03
CA ARG A 112 -5.06 -10.03 -17.45
C ARG A 112 -3.70 -10.65 -17.23
N VAL A 113 -3.34 -10.86 -15.96
CA VAL A 113 -2.02 -11.36 -15.57
C VAL A 113 -2.20 -12.68 -14.82
N ILE A 114 -1.47 -13.69 -15.29
CA ILE A 114 -1.33 -14.97 -14.60
C ILE A 114 0.12 -15.08 -14.14
N ALA A 115 0.36 -15.11 -12.84
CA ALA A 115 1.68 -15.16 -12.26
C ALA A 115 1.88 -16.43 -11.42
N ASP A 116 3.08 -16.94 -11.39
CA ASP A 116 3.45 -18.03 -10.48
C ASP A 116 3.57 -17.49 -9.04
N ALA A 117 4.55 -16.64 -8.77
CA ALA A 117 4.73 -15.99 -7.48
C ALA A 117 5.42 -14.62 -7.60
N ALA A 118 5.05 -13.68 -6.75
CA ALA A 118 5.81 -12.45 -6.55
C ALA A 118 5.69 -11.99 -5.10
N MET A 119 6.69 -11.24 -4.61
CA MET A 119 6.61 -10.65 -3.27
C MET A 119 5.65 -9.47 -3.23
N GLU A 120 5.51 -8.75 -4.34
CA GLU A 120 4.70 -7.55 -4.41
C GLU A 120 3.96 -7.44 -5.75
N TYR A 121 2.71 -7.00 -5.68
CA TYR A 121 1.89 -6.62 -6.83
C TYR A 121 1.43 -5.16 -6.67
N VAL A 122 1.69 -4.33 -7.68
CA VAL A 122 1.32 -2.92 -7.70
C VAL A 122 0.42 -2.62 -8.89
N PHE A 123 -0.74 -2.04 -8.63
CA PHE A 123 -1.71 -1.66 -9.64
C PHE A 123 -1.84 -0.14 -9.73
N ASN A 124 -1.51 0.41 -10.90
CA ASN A 124 -1.66 1.83 -11.24
C ASN A 124 -2.79 2.06 -12.27
N GLY A 125 -3.75 1.16 -12.32
CA GLY A 125 -4.91 1.20 -13.21
C GLY A 125 -6.10 0.48 -12.62
N THR A 126 -7.16 0.33 -13.42
CA THR A 126 -8.44 -0.25 -13.05
C THR A 126 -8.77 -1.47 -13.92
N GLU A 127 -9.77 -2.26 -13.51
CA GLU A 127 -10.26 -3.42 -14.28
C GLU A 127 -9.20 -4.48 -14.62
N ASN A 128 -8.09 -4.50 -13.88
CA ASN A 128 -7.07 -5.52 -14.05
C ASN A 128 -7.45 -6.80 -13.31
N VAL A 129 -7.10 -7.94 -13.89
CA VAL A 129 -7.31 -9.26 -13.29
C VAL A 129 -5.95 -9.90 -13.08
N LEU A 130 -5.63 -10.23 -11.82
CA LEU A 130 -4.44 -10.98 -11.44
C LEU A 130 -4.83 -12.31 -10.83
N LYS A 131 -4.24 -13.39 -11.36
CA LYS A 131 -4.26 -14.70 -10.72
C LYS A 131 -2.84 -15.13 -10.41
N TYR A 132 -2.55 -15.44 -9.14
CA TYR A 132 -1.24 -15.92 -8.72
C TYR A 132 -1.34 -17.29 -8.02
N SER A 133 -0.28 -18.09 -8.09
CA SER A 133 -0.36 -19.49 -7.65
C SER A 133 0.27 -19.74 -6.30
N ARG A 134 1.40 -19.09 -6.00
CA ARG A 134 2.22 -19.41 -4.83
C ARG A 134 2.66 -18.19 -4.04
N PHE A 135 3.12 -18.42 -2.83
CA PHE A 135 3.69 -17.44 -1.93
C PHE A 135 5.22 -17.51 -1.94
N VAL A 136 5.89 -16.37 -1.90
CA VAL A 136 7.36 -16.31 -1.89
C VAL A 136 7.87 -16.51 -0.46
N ASN A 137 8.74 -17.51 -0.26
CA ASN A 137 9.35 -17.80 1.05
C ASN A 137 8.31 -17.89 2.20
N GLY A 138 7.12 -18.40 1.91
CA GLY A 138 6.03 -18.55 2.88
C GLY A 138 5.31 -17.26 3.28
N LYS A 139 5.62 -16.13 2.64
CA LYS A 139 4.99 -14.84 2.91
C LYS A 139 3.92 -14.52 1.87
N ARG A 140 2.78 -14.02 2.35
CA ARG A 140 1.75 -13.46 1.47
C ARG A 140 2.29 -12.25 0.72
N PRO A 141 1.92 -12.06 -0.56
CA PRO A 141 2.38 -10.90 -1.32
C PRO A 141 1.82 -9.61 -0.74
N VAL A 142 2.61 -8.54 -0.82
CA VAL A 142 2.11 -7.19 -0.61
C VAL A 142 1.32 -6.77 -1.85
N ILE A 143 0.11 -6.29 -1.66
CA ILE A 143 -0.75 -5.83 -2.75
C ILE A 143 -1.03 -4.35 -2.55
N THR A 144 -0.67 -3.54 -3.53
CA THR A 144 -0.88 -2.09 -3.54
C THR A 144 -1.76 -1.71 -4.72
N GLU A 145 -2.93 -1.16 -4.45
CA GLU A 145 -3.83 -0.62 -5.46
C GLU A 145 -3.90 0.90 -5.33
N ASN A 146 -3.33 1.60 -6.30
CA ASN A 146 -3.41 3.07 -6.36
C ASN A 146 -4.74 3.54 -6.96
N ARG A 147 -5.45 2.62 -7.63
CA ARG A 147 -6.82 2.78 -8.12
C ARG A 147 -7.55 1.46 -7.90
N GLY A 148 -8.75 1.51 -7.35
CA GLY A 148 -9.57 0.33 -7.08
C GLY A 148 -10.21 -0.27 -8.33
N GLY A 149 -10.96 -1.37 -8.13
CA GLY A 149 -11.68 -2.05 -9.22
C GLY A 149 -10.86 -3.12 -9.93
N ASN A 150 -9.80 -3.62 -9.30
CA ASN A 150 -9.03 -4.75 -9.79
C ASN A 150 -9.51 -6.06 -9.11
N GLU A 151 -9.42 -7.17 -9.82
CA GLU A 151 -9.73 -8.51 -9.33
C GLU A 151 -8.42 -9.25 -9.07
N ILE A 152 -8.20 -9.64 -7.82
CA ILE A 152 -6.97 -10.30 -7.39
C ILE A 152 -7.31 -11.62 -6.73
N GLU A 153 -6.88 -12.70 -7.33
CA GLU A 153 -7.21 -14.06 -6.89
C GLU A 153 -5.95 -14.92 -6.74
N LYS A 154 -5.86 -15.64 -5.61
CA LYS A 154 -4.94 -16.76 -5.52
C LYS A 154 -5.57 -17.96 -6.21
N ALA A 155 -4.93 -18.44 -7.27
CA ALA A 155 -5.41 -19.63 -8.00
C ALA A 155 -5.50 -20.83 -7.05
N ALA A 156 -6.66 -21.50 -7.06
CA ALA A 156 -6.80 -22.76 -6.37
C ALA A 156 -5.92 -23.83 -7.03
N LYS A 157 -5.34 -24.74 -6.24
CA LYS A 157 -4.66 -25.91 -6.80
C LYS A 157 -5.63 -26.71 -7.67
N ALA A 158 -5.20 -27.01 -8.88
CA ALA A 158 -5.88 -28.03 -9.66
C ALA A 158 -5.89 -29.33 -8.83
N LYS A 159 -7.05 -29.80 -8.43
CA LYS A 159 -7.18 -31.15 -7.84
C LYS A 159 -6.70 -32.14 -8.91
N ARG A 160 -5.56 -32.77 -8.66
CA ARG A 160 -5.11 -33.96 -9.42
C ARG A 160 -5.93 -35.15 -9.03
#